data_d98f8e6b204c7a6594e9f63202a087d7
#
_entry.id   d98f8e6b204c7a6594e9f63202a087d7
#
_cell.length_a   1.000
_cell.length_b   1.000
_cell.length_c   1.000
_cell.angle_alpha   90.00
_cell.angle_beta   90.00
_cell.angle_gamma   90.00
#
_symmetry.space_group_name_H-M   'P 1'
#
loop_
_entity.id
_entity.type
_entity.pdbx_description
1 polymer ?
#
loop_
_entity_poly.entity_id
_entity_poly.type
_entity_poly.pdbx_seq_one_letter_code
_entity_poly.pdbx_strand_id
1 'polypeptide(L)'
;EQVQRLAGFSSTVELIFDGDDPGRKAALRSAEMILGAGLNCRVVILPQGEDIDSLLHNQGVEAFEKLRKTAEDGIDYCISAVKSTLSPREIVEWLKNFIAQVELPELINNFISRLSPALGIDEARIRGQIQGRVFKKSGFSQELSPGHNGPGKPADTAKLRIGRAEEALAREVLQFLACFPGFVEQLNTAGCEKLLLTPFSRGIWDKLV
;
A
#
# COMPACT_ATOMS: atom_id res chain seq x y z
N GLU A 1 -8.50 -2.81 -6.43
CA GLU A 1 -8.18 -4.14 -6.95
C GLU A 1 -6.68 -4.28 -7.31
N GLN A 2 -6.10 -3.41 -8.17
CA GLN A 2 -4.68 -3.48 -8.55
C GLN A 2 -3.75 -3.27 -7.34
N VAL A 3 -4.00 -2.27 -6.50
CA VAL A 3 -3.19 -1.99 -5.30
C VAL A 3 -3.25 -3.14 -4.30
N GLN A 4 -4.41 -3.77 -4.11
CA GLN A 4 -4.55 -4.94 -3.24
C GLN A 4 -3.75 -6.15 -3.75
N ARG A 5 -3.63 -6.31 -5.07
CA ARG A 5 -2.75 -7.32 -5.66
C ARG A 5 -1.27 -7.01 -5.38
N LEU A 6 -0.86 -5.75 -5.54
CA LEU A 6 0.51 -5.32 -5.23
C LEU A 6 0.88 -5.59 -3.77
N ALA A 7 -0.05 -5.42 -2.84
CA ALA A 7 0.16 -5.71 -1.41
C ALA A 7 0.56 -7.17 -1.12
N GLY A 8 0.18 -8.11 -1.98
CA GLY A 8 0.60 -9.52 -1.89
C GLY A 8 2.06 -9.76 -2.30
N PHE A 9 2.67 -8.85 -3.07
CA PHE A 9 4.01 -9.02 -3.62
C PHE A 9 5.08 -8.17 -2.94
N SER A 10 4.73 -6.99 -2.44
CA SER A 10 5.69 -6.05 -1.87
C SER A 10 5.06 -5.15 -0.84
N SER A 11 5.84 -4.79 0.18
CA SER A 11 5.48 -3.76 1.16
C SER A 11 5.79 -2.34 0.68
N THR A 12 6.54 -2.20 -0.43
CA THR A 12 6.96 -0.90 -0.98
C THR A 12 6.73 -0.88 -2.49
N VAL A 13 6.09 0.17 -2.98
CA VAL A 13 5.83 0.42 -4.40
C VAL A 13 6.61 1.66 -4.84
N GLU A 14 7.35 1.55 -5.93
CA GLU A 14 8.01 2.67 -6.57
C GLU A 14 7.17 3.11 -7.78
N LEU A 15 6.73 4.36 -7.76
CA LEU A 15 5.93 4.99 -8.81
C LEU A 15 6.83 5.85 -9.67
N ILE A 16 6.71 5.70 -10.98
CA ILE A 16 7.45 6.49 -11.96
C ILE A 16 6.45 7.15 -12.89
N PHE A 17 6.48 8.47 -12.96
CA PHE A 17 5.55 9.26 -13.79
C PHE A 17 6.29 10.36 -14.53
N ASP A 18 5.69 10.78 -15.65
CA ASP A 18 6.17 11.89 -16.45
C ASP A 18 6.14 13.21 -15.68
N GLY A 19 7.06 14.11 -16.00
CA GLY A 19 7.20 15.40 -15.31
C GLY A 19 6.20 16.47 -15.74
N ASP A 20 5.18 16.13 -16.52
CA ASP A 20 4.11 17.04 -16.95
C ASP A 20 2.97 17.14 -15.90
N ASP A 21 2.05 18.07 -16.09
CA ASP A 21 0.93 18.27 -15.16
C ASP A 21 0.00 17.05 -15.05
N PRO A 22 -0.39 16.37 -16.13
CA PRO A 22 -1.12 15.10 -16.05
C PRO A 22 -0.39 14.02 -15.28
N GLY A 23 0.91 13.82 -15.53
CA GLY A 23 1.74 12.83 -14.86
C GLY A 23 1.86 13.11 -13.36
N ARG A 24 2.08 14.36 -12.94
CA ARG A 24 2.12 14.77 -11.53
C ARG A 24 0.78 14.53 -10.82
N LYS A 25 -0.35 14.80 -11.48
CA LYS A 25 -1.69 14.52 -10.94
C LYS A 25 -1.93 13.01 -10.80
N ALA A 26 -1.48 12.22 -11.77
CA ALA A 26 -1.56 10.77 -11.73
C ALA A 26 -0.68 10.19 -10.62
N ALA A 27 0.54 10.72 -10.43
CA ALA A 27 1.44 10.37 -9.36
C ALA A 27 0.82 10.60 -7.98
N LEU A 28 0.21 11.78 -7.75
CA LEU A 28 -0.46 12.10 -6.49
C LEU A 28 -1.59 11.10 -6.18
N ARG A 29 -2.48 10.86 -7.14
CA ARG A 29 -3.59 9.90 -6.97
C ARG A 29 -3.09 8.48 -6.69
N SER A 30 -2.03 8.07 -7.38
CA SER A 30 -1.46 6.73 -7.19
C SER A 30 -0.79 6.58 -5.83
N ALA A 31 -0.06 7.61 -5.38
CA ALA A 31 0.53 7.65 -4.04
C ALA A 31 -0.55 7.58 -2.96
N GLU A 32 -1.64 8.36 -3.08
CA GLU A 32 -2.79 8.31 -2.17
C GLU A 32 -3.39 6.90 -2.07
N MET A 33 -3.61 6.23 -3.20
CA MET A 33 -4.19 4.89 -3.22
C MET A 33 -3.27 3.86 -2.57
N ILE A 34 -1.97 3.93 -2.82
CA ILE A 34 -0.98 2.98 -2.28
C ILE A 34 -0.82 3.18 -0.77
N LEU A 35 -0.66 4.43 -0.34
CA LEU A 35 -0.55 4.78 1.08
C LEU A 35 -1.84 4.44 1.84
N GLY A 36 -3.00 4.71 1.24
CA GLY A 36 -4.32 4.39 1.82
C GLY A 36 -4.54 2.89 2.03
N ALA A 37 -3.97 2.05 1.17
CA ALA A 37 -3.98 0.59 1.29
C ALA A 37 -2.93 0.05 2.28
N GLY A 38 -2.12 0.91 2.90
CA GLY A 38 -1.12 0.53 3.90
C GLY A 38 0.23 0.09 3.33
N LEU A 39 0.49 0.37 2.06
CA LEU A 39 1.79 0.12 1.45
C LEU A 39 2.69 1.35 1.53
N ASN A 40 4.00 1.13 1.60
CA ASN A 40 4.96 2.20 1.43
C ASN A 40 5.03 2.61 -0.05
N CYS A 41 5.26 3.89 -0.28
CA CYS A 41 5.32 4.45 -1.62
C CYS A 41 6.58 5.31 -1.77
N ARG A 42 7.25 5.19 -2.92
CA ARG A 42 8.30 6.10 -3.36
C ARG A 42 7.93 6.64 -4.74
N VAL A 43 8.13 7.93 -4.97
CA VAL A 43 7.72 8.60 -6.20
C VAL A 43 8.93 9.17 -6.93
N VAL A 44 9.05 8.80 -8.19
CA VAL A 44 10.03 9.33 -9.14
C VAL A 44 9.26 10.11 -10.20
N ILE A 45 9.57 11.38 -10.36
CA ILE A 45 9.04 12.21 -11.44
C ILE A 45 10.14 12.41 -12.47
N LEU A 46 9.87 12.01 -13.70
CA LEU A 46 10.78 12.18 -14.82
C LEU A 46 10.96 13.68 -15.15
N PRO A 47 12.07 14.08 -15.78
CA PRO A 47 12.24 15.43 -16.30
C PRO A 47 11.10 15.81 -17.26
N GLN A 48 10.77 17.09 -17.29
CA GLN A 48 9.70 17.58 -18.16
C GLN A 48 10.00 17.30 -19.63
N GLY A 49 9.04 16.69 -20.32
CA GLY A 49 9.17 16.34 -21.75
C GLY A 49 9.91 15.04 -22.02
N GLU A 50 10.32 14.31 -20.98
CA GLU A 50 10.90 12.97 -21.12
C GLU A 50 9.94 11.91 -20.59
N ASP A 51 9.89 10.77 -21.27
CA ASP A 51 9.32 9.50 -20.82
C ASP A 51 10.45 8.50 -20.52
N ILE A 52 10.11 7.35 -19.97
CA ILE A 52 11.10 6.32 -19.62
C ILE A 52 11.88 5.86 -20.85
N ASP A 53 11.23 5.73 -22.00
CA ASP A 53 11.86 5.24 -23.22
C ASP A 53 12.88 6.24 -23.75
N SER A 54 12.52 7.52 -23.84
CA SER A 54 13.42 8.60 -24.25
C SER A 54 14.60 8.76 -23.28
N LEU A 55 14.35 8.70 -21.96
CA LEU A 55 15.38 8.77 -20.95
C LEU A 55 16.41 7.65 -21.10
N LEU A 56 15.93 6.41 -21.23
CA LEU A 56 16.80 5.25 -21.40
C LEU A 56 17.58 5.29 -22.72
N HIS A 57 16.92 5.71 -23.80
CA HIS A 57 17.56 5.80 -25.13
C HIS A 57 18.62 6.90 -25.17
N ASN A 58 18.34 8.07 -24.62
CA ASN A 58 19.23 9.26 -24.72
C ASN A 58 20.32 9.28 -23.66
N GLN A 59 20.03 8.79 -22.44
CA GLN A 59 20.89 8.96 -21.28
C GLN A 59 21.34 7.63 -20.64
N GLY A 60 20.73 6.52 -21.05
CA GLY A 60 21.08 5.17 -20.61
C GLY A 60 20.55 4.80 -19.21
N VAL A 61 20.76 3.55 -18.86
CA VAL A 61 20.30 2.95 -17.60
C VAL A 61 20.88 3.64 -16.37
N GLU A 62 22.13 4.11 -16.45
CA GLU A 62 22.78 4.79 -15.31
C GLU A 62 22.09 6.10 -14.92
N ALA A 63 21.57 6.85 -15.89
CA ALA A 63 20.82 8.07 -15.63
C ALA A 63 19.49 7.75 -14.94
N PHE A 64 18.80 6.71 -15.39
CA PHE A 64 17.58 6.23 -14.77
C PHE A 64 17.81 5.76 -13.32
N GLU A 65 18.86 4.97 -13.06
CA GLU A 65 19.22 4.53 -11.71
C GLU A 65 19.60 5.70 -10.78
N LYS A 66 20.24 6.72 -11.30
CA LYS A 66 20.51 7.96 -10.54
C LYS A 66 19.20 8.65 -10.16
N LEU A 67 18.28 8.76 -11.11
CA LEU A 67 16.97 9.36 -10.88
C LEU A 67 16.15 8.56 -9.84
N ARG A 68 16.14 7.23 -9.91
CA ARG A 68 15.52 6.37 -8.90
C ARG A 68 16.04 6.59 -7.48
N LYS A 69 17.33 6.89 -7.34
CA LYS A 69 17.92 7.19 -6.03
C LYS A 69 17.39 8.49 -5.42
N THR A 70 16.88 9.40 -6.25
CA THR A 70 16.25 10.66 -5.81
C THR A 70 14.75 10.51 -5.54
N ALA A 71 14.20 9.29 -5.60
CA ALA A 71 12.78 9.02 -5.33
C ALA A 71 12.37 9.59 -3.97
N GLU A 72 11.32 10.40 -3.98
CA GLU A 72 10.74 11.03 -2.79
C GLU A 72 9.86 10.03 -2.03
N ASP A 73 9.83 10.10 -0.69
CA ASP A 73 8.85 9.36 0.11
C ASP A 73 7.44 9.76 -0.30
N GLY A 74 6.51 8.79 -0.40
CA GLY A 74 5.18 9.05 -0.93
C GLY A 74 4.38 10.06 -0.11
N ILE A 75 4.57 10.11 1.22
CA ILE A 75 3.89 11.10 2.06
C ILE A 75 4.48 12.50 1.81
N ASP A 76 5.80 12.60 1.72
CA ASP A 76 6.48 13.86 1.48
C ASP A 76 6.15 14.40 0.08
N TYR A 77 6.07 13.52 -0.92
CA TYR A 77 5.56 13.86 -2.25
C TYR A 77 4.13 14.41 -2.20
N CYS A 78 3.20 13.74 -1.50
CA CYS A 78 1.83 14.23 -1.35
C CYS A 78 1.80 15.63 -0.70
N ILE A 79 2.60 15.85 0.35
CA ILE A 79 2.70 17.17 1.01
C ILE A 79 3.17 18.24 0.02
N SER A 80 4.24 17.96 -0.71
CA SER A 80 4.83 18.89 -1.70
C SER A 80 3.83 19.21 -2.81
N ALA A 81 3.18 18.19 -3.37
CA ALA A 81 2.21 18.31 -4.45
C ALA A 81 0.99 19.13 -4.04
N VAL A 82 0.38 18.85 -2.88
CA VAL A 82 -0.83 19.58 -2.44
C VAL A 82 -0.51 21.02 -2.04
N LYS A 83 0.66 21.27 -1.43
CA LYS A 83 1.07 22.64 -1.09
C LYS A 83 1.34 23.51 -2.31
N SER A 84 1.79 22.92 -3.40
CA SER A 84 2.07 23.66 -4.64
C SER A 84 0.83 23.93 -5.48
N THR A 85 -0.24 23.12 -5.33
CA THR A 85 -1.39 23.16 -6.24
C THR A 85 -2.70 23.56 -5.59
N LEU A 86 -2.86 23.37 -4.29
CA LEU A 86 -4.13 23.57 -3.59
C LEU A 86 -4.11 24.80 -2.67
N SER A 87 -5.26 25.47 -2.57
CA SER A 87 -5.49 26.49 -1.56
C SER A 87 -5.59 25.88 -0.15
N PRO A 88 -5.42 26.67 0.94
CA PRO A 88 -5.50 26.17 2.31
C PRO A 88 -6.80 25.42 2.64
N ARG A 89 -7.92 25.85 2.06
CA ARG A 89 -9.22 25.20 2.22
C ARG A 89 -9.25 23.84 1.52
N GLU A 90 -8.75 23.78 0.30
CA GLU A 90 -8.67 22.54 -0.48
C GLU A 90 -7.70 21.53 0.15
N ILE A 91 -6.61 21.98 0.77
CA ILE A 91 -5.69 21.11 1.53
C ILE A 91 -6.41 20.40 2.68
N VAL A 92 -7.27 21.12 3.42
CA VAL A 92 -8.06 20.52 4.51
C VAL A 92 -9.05 19.48 3.96
N GLU A 93 -9.72 19.77 2.85
CA GLU A 93 -10.64 18.83 2.22
C GLU A 93 -9.88 17.61 1.65
N TRP A 94 -8.74 17.84 1.02
CA TRP A 94 -7.87 16.77 0.55
C TRP A 94 -7.44 15.83 1.69
N LEU A 95 -6.95 16.39 2.80
CA LEU A 95 -6.53 15.60 3.96
C LEU A 95 -7.68 14.75 4.52
N LYS A 96 -8.88 15.31 4.64
CA LYS A 96 -10.07 14.56 5.08
C LYS A 96 -10.39 13.41 4.14
N ASN A 97 -10.34 13.65 2.83
CA ASN A 97 -10.64 12.65 1.82
C ASN A 97 -9.58 11.55 1.78
N PHE A 98 -8.31 11.92 1.91
CA PHE A 98 -7.21 10.96 2.00
C PHE A 98 -7.37 10.05 3.22
N ILE A 99 -7.55 10.63 4.41
CA ILE A 99 -7.74 9.84 5.65
C ILE A 99 -8.98 8.93 5.59
N ALA A 100 -10.04 9.38 4.91
CA ALA A 100 -11.25 8.56 4.74
C ALA A 100 -11.06 7.32 3.84
N GLN A 101 -10.01 7.30 3.04
CA GLN A 101 -9.64 6.17 2.17
C GLN A 101 -8.69 5.19 2.85
N VAL A 102 -8.07 5.57 3.97
CA VAL A 102 -7.13 4.70 4.70
C VAL A 102 -7.88 3.49 5.27
N GLU A 103 -7.48 2.30 4.86
CA GLU A 103 -8.13 1.05 5.24
C GLU A 103 -7.76 0.59 6.65
N LEU A 104 -6.54 0.92 7.11
CA LEU A 104 -5.99 0.49 8.39
C LEU A 104 -6.06 1.61 9.44
N PRO A 105 -6.86 1.46 10.51
CA PRO A 105 -7.03 2.48 11.54
C PRO A 105 -5.72 2.91 12.22
N GLU A 106 -4.77 2.01 12.35
CA GLU A 106 -3.45 2.26 12.96
C GLU A 106 -2.65 3.30 12.16
N LEU A 107 -2.80 3.29 10.84
CA LEU A 107 -2.11 4.23 9.94
C LEU A 107 -2.71 5.63 9.99
N ILE A 108 -4.00 5.76 10.31
CA ILE A 108 -4.68 7.05 10.39
C ILE A 108 -3.95 7.98 11.36
N ASN A 109 -3.58 7.47 12.53
CA ASN A 109 -2.86 8.25 13.52
C ASN A 109 -1.49 8.70 13.01
N ASN A 110 -0.76 7.80 12.37
CA ASN A 110 0.55 8.11 11.77
C ASN A 110 0.43 9.19 10.68
N PHE A 111 -0.53 9.04 9.77
CA PHE A 111 -0.76 10.04 8.71
C PHE A 111 -1.17 11.39 9.26
N ILE A 112 -2.07 11.45 10.23
CA ILE A 112 -2.47 12.72 10.87
C ILE A 112 -1.26 13.39 11.50
N SER A 113 -0.45 12.67 12.26
CA SER A 113 0.73 13.23 12.94
C SER A 113 1.81 13.71 11.99
N ARG A 114 1.97 13.10 10.81
CA ARG A 114 2.93 13.56 9.79
C ARG A 114 2.36 14.68 8.92
N LEU A 115 1.12 14.54 8.43
CA LEU A 115 0.53 15.47 7.46
C LEU A 115 0.07 16.77 8.09
N SER A 116 -0.56 16.73 9.28
CA SER A 116 -1.12 17.94 9.89
C SER A 116 -0.09 19.04 10.15
N PRO A 117 1.04 18.79 10.83
CA PRO A 117 2.05 19.84 11.06
C PRO A 117 2.72 20.27 9.74
N ALA A 118 2.98 19.34 8.83
CA ALA A 118 3.61 19.65 7.55
C ALA A 118 2.72 20.55 6.67
N LEU A 119 1.39 20.39 6.75
CA LEU A 119 0.41 21.21 6.03
C LEU A 119 -0.04 22.46 6.80
N GLY A 120 0.46 22.67 8.01
CA GLY A 120 0.06 23.81 8.86
C GLY A 120 -1.36 23.69 9.40
N ILE A 121 -1.86 22.48 9.61
CA ILE A 121 -3.20 22.21 10.12
C ILE A 121 -3.11 21.73 11.57
N ASP A 122 -4.01 22.21 12.42
CA ASP A 122 -4.12 21.75 13.80
C ASP A 122 -4.58 20.27 13.84
N GLU A 123 -3.76 19.43 14.43
CA GLU A 123 -4.01 17.99 14.54
C GLU A 123 -5.29 17.68 15.33
N ALA A 124 -5.54 18.38 16.45
CA ALA A 124 -6.73 18.16 17.27
C ALA A 124 -8.01 18.49 16.48
N ARG A 125 -7.95 19.52 15.64
CA ARG A 125 -9.07 19.91 14.78
C ARG A 125 -9.38 18.84 13.75
N ILE A 126 -8.35 18.23 13.11
CA ILE A 126 -8.54 17.15 12.16
C ILE A 126 -9.08 15.90 12.85
N ARG A 127 -8.52 15.51 14.00
CA ARG A 127 -9.01 14.37 14.78
C ARG A 127 -10.49 14.52 15.16
N GLY A 128 -10.90 15.70 15.64
CA GLY A 128 -12.30 15.97 15.98
C GLY A 128 -13.26 15.86 14.79
N GLN A 129 -12.82 16.22 13.60
CA GLN A 129 -13.64 16.13 12.39
C GLN A 129 -13.73 14.71 11.82
N ILE A 130 -12.71 13.87 12.03
CA ILE A 130 -12.64 12.51 11.53
C ILE A 130 -13.33 11.51 12.46
N GLN A 131 -13.25 11.72 13.80
CA GLN A 131 -13.85 10.82 14.80
C GLN A 131 -15.33 10.52 14.54
N GLY A 132 -16.09 11.49 14.05
CA GLY A 132 -17.51 11.28 13.70
C GLY A 132 -17.75 10.35 12.50
N ARG A 133 -16.74 10.05 11.67
CA ARG A 133 -16.85 9.20 10.47
C ARG A 133 -16.20 7.84 10.62
N VAL A 134 -15.05 7.76 11.27
CA VAL A 134 -14.28 6.51 11.43
C VAL A 134 -15.01 5.51 12.33
N PHE A 135 -15.64 5.98 13.40
CA PHE A 135 -16.43 5.13 14.30
C PHE A 135 -17.73 4.59 13.70
N LYS A 136 -18.23 5.18 12.60
CA LYS A 136 -19.40 4.63 11.88
C LYS A 136 -19.08 3.46 10.94
N LYS A 137 -17.82 3.30 10.53
CA LYS A 137 -17.40 2.17 9.66
C LYS A 137 -16.97 0.92 10.43
N SER A 138 -16.43 1.07 11.63
CA SER A 138 -16.23 -0.04 12.55
C SER A 138 -17.53 -0.20 13.36
N GLY A 139 -18.39 -1.12 12.97
CA GLY A 139 -19.65 -1.44 13.67
C GLY A 139 -19.42 -2.02 15.08
N PHE A 140 -18.69 -1.30 15.91
CA PHE A 140 -18.48 -1.59 17.32
C PHE A 140 -19.24 -0.53 18.13
N SER A 141 -20.58 -0.67 18.13
CA SER A 141 -21.42 -0.05 19.15
C SER A 141 -21.17 -0.80 20.44
N GLN A 142 -20.31 -0.27 21.27
CA GLN A 142 -20.20 -0.70 22.66
C GLN A 142 -21.43 -0.14 23.40
N GLU A 143 -22.53 -0.89 23.38
CA GLU A 143 -23.56 -0.75 24.39
C GLU A 143 -22.97 -1.21 25.72
N LEU A 144 -22.72 -0.24 26.60
CA LEU A 144 -22.48 -0.48 28.01
C LEU A 144 -23.81 -0.96 28.63
N SER A 145 -23.98 -2.26 28.74
CA SER A 145 -24.92 -2.87 29.67
C SER A 145 -24.16 -3.78 30.64
N PRO A 146 -24.35 -3.65 31.95
CA PRO A 146 -23.61 -4.42 32.92
C PRO A 146 -24.27 -5.79 33.16
N GLY A 147 -23.45 -6.84 33.03
CA GLY A 147 -23.76 -8.13 33.63
C GLY A 147 -24.09 -9.26 32.70
N HIS A 148 -23.11 -10.11 32.38
CA HIS A 148 -23.18 -11.54 32.65
C HIS A 148 -21.82 -12.22 32.41
N ASN A 149 -21.31 -12.86 33.45
CA ASN A 149 -20.10 -13.69 33.40
C ASN A 149 -20.38 -15.00 32.67
N GLY A 150 -19.53 -15.34 31.69
CA GLY A 150 -19.46 -16.66 31.10
C GLY A 150 -18.16 -16.82 30.31
N PRO A 151 -17.30 -17.85 30.56
CA PRO A 151 -16.00 -17.97 29.91
C PRO A 151 -16.16 -18.64 28.55
N GLY A 152 -16.04 -17.88 27.45
CA GLY A 152 -16.05 -18.36 26.06
C GLY A 152 -14.71 -18.08 25.37
N LYS A 153 -14.03 -19.13 24.99
CA LYS A 153 -12.69 -19.28 24.40
C LYS A 153 -12.39 -18.33 23.24
N PRO A 154 -11.28 -17.59 23.24
CA PRO A 154 -10.74 -16.89 22.07
C PRO A 154 -9.51 -17.60 21.51
N ALA A 155 -9.65 -18.74 20.85
CA ALA A 155 -8.47 -19.43 20.30
C ALA A 155 -8.59 -19.87 18.82
N ASP A 156 -9.78 -19.92 18.21
CA ASP A 156 -9.92 -20.56 16.89
C ASP A 156 -9.95 -19.58 15.68
N THR A 157 -10.29 -18.32 15.87
CA THR A 157 -10.42 -17.39 14.73
C THR A 157 -9.12 -16.85 14.19
N ALA A 158 -8.07 -16.75 15.01
CA ALA A 158 -6.74 -16.32 14.57
C ALA A 158 -6.04 -17.37 13.71
N LYS A 159 -6.11 -18.65 14.11
CA LYS A 159 -5.56 -19.78 13.34
C LYS A 159 -6.24 -19.95 11.98
N LEU A 160 -7.55 -19.74 11.89
CA LEU A 160 -8.27 -19.81 10.61
C LEU A 160 -7.90 -18.65 9.64
N ARG A 161 -7.57 -17.47 10.15
CA ARG A 161 -7.13 -16.33 9.33
C ARG A 161 -5.72 -16.52 8.78
N ILE A 162 -4.80 -17.05 9.57
CA ILE A 162 -3.42 -17.33 9.16
C ILE A 162 -3.44 -18.39 8.05
N GLY A 163 -4.13 -19.52 8.22
CA GLY A 163 -4.22 -20.57 7.22
C GLY A 163 -4.80 -20.11 5.86
N ARG A 164 -5.76 -19.18 5.84
CA ARG A 164 -6.31 -18.63 4.59
C ARG A 164 -5.32 -17.72 3.85
N ALA A 165 -4.51 -16.95 4.55
CA ALA A 165 -3.50 -16.10 3.95
C ALA A 165 -2.36 -16.95 3.35
N GLU A 166 -1.94 -17.99 4.04
CA GLU A 166 -0.93 -18.94 3.59
C GLU A 166 -1.39 -19.75 2.36
N GLU A 167 -2.65 -20.16 2.32
CA GLU A 167 -3.24 -20.82 1.15
C GLU A 167 -3.35 -19.89 -0.06
N ALA A 168 -3.66 -18.61 0.16
CA ALA A 168 -3.71 -17.61 -0.90
C ALA A 168 -2.31 -17.41 -1.52
N LEU A 169 -1.27 -17.25 -0.68
CA LEU A 169 0.11 -17.11 -1.12
C LEU A 169 0.60 -18.33 -1.90
N ALA A 170 0.33 -19.54 -1.39
CA ALA A 170 0.68 -20.78 -2.08
C ALA A 170 0.03 -20.87 -3.48
N ARG A 171 -1.23 -20.45 -3.59
CA ARG A 171 -1.96 -20.41 -4.88
C ARG A 171 -1.30 -19.43 -5.85
N GLU A 172 -0.92 -18.24 -5.39
CA GLU A 172 -0.28 -17.22 -6.23
C GLU A 172 1.09 -17.68 -6.72
N VAL A 173 1.91 -18.31 -5.87
CA VAL A 173 3.21 -18.89 -6.27
C VAL A 173 3.01 -19.96 -7.35
N LEU A 174 2.05 -20.86 -7.19
CA LEU A 174 1.79 -21.91 -8.17
C LEU A 174 1.22 -21.32 -9.48
N GLN A 175 0.39 -20.30 -9.40
CA GLN A 175 -0.13 -19.60 -10.59
C GLN A 175 0.98 -18.85 -11.33
N PHE A 176 1.91 -18.22 -10.61
CA PHE A 176 3.09 -17.59 -11.20
C PHE A 176 3.95 -18.63 -11.95
N LEU A 177 4.23 -19.78 -11.33
CA LEU A 177 5.02 -20.85 -11.95
C LEU A 177 4.35 -21.48 -13.16
N ALA A 178 3.02 -21.56 -13.16
CA ALA A 178 2.26 -22.03 -14.34
C ALA A 178 2.42 -21.08 -15.54
N CYS A 179 2.56 -19.76 -15.27
CA CYS A 179 2.80 -18.75 -16.31
C CYS A 179 4.29 -18.62 -16.69
N PHE A 180 5.20 -18.89 -15.74
CA PHE A 180 6.64 -18.66 -15.89
C PHE A 180 7.45 -19.88 -15.39
N PRO A 181 7.41 -21.02 -16.08
CA PRO A 181 8.07 -22.26 -15.61
C PRO A 181 9.59 -22.16 -15.50
N GLY A 182 10.22 -21.22 -16.19
CA GLY A 182 11.68 -21.00 -16.10
C GLY A 182 12.18 -20.51 -14.72
N PHE A 183 11.29 -20.12 -13.81
CA PHE A 183 11.65 -19.67 -12.46
C PHE A 183 11.58 -20.78 -11.40
N VAL A 184 11.22 -22.02 -11.76
CA VAL A 184 11.07 -23.15 -10.83
C VAL A 184 12.37 -23.41 -10.04
N GLU A 185 13.52 -23.49 -10.71
CA GLU A 185 14.80 -23.73 -10.05
C GLU A 185 15.20 -22.63 -9.10
N GLN A 186 14.95 -21.37 -9.46
CA GLN A 186 15.26 -20.21 -8.61
C GLN A 186 14.40 -20.19 -7.35
N LEU A 187 13.12 -20.48 -7.47
CA LEU A 187 12.20 -20.54 -6.35
C LEU A 187 12.45 -21.77 -5.46
N ASN A 188 12.87 -22.89 -6.05
CA ASN A 188 13.28 -24.08 -5.29
C ASN A 188 14.53 -23.78 -4.48
N THR A 189 15.54 -23.15 -5.07
CA THR A 189 16.76 -22.72 -4.38
C THR A 189 16.48 -21.72 -3.26
N ALA A 190 15.48 -20.85 -3.43
CA ALA A 190 15.03 -19.90 -2.42
C ALA A 190 14.22 -20.56 -1.28
N GLY A 191 13.91 -21.84 -1.37
CA GLY A 191 13.17 -22.59 -0.34
C GLY A 191 11.68 -22.27 -0.32
N CYS A 192 11.10 -21.83 -1.43
CA CYS A 192 9.67 -21.49 -1.54
C CYS A 192 8.75 -22.70 -1.32
N GLU A 193 9.25 -23.94 -1.40
CA GLU A 193 8.52 -25.15 -1.02
C GLU A 193 7.93 -25.09 0.40
N LYS A 194 8.61 -24.37 1.32
CA LYS A 194 8.18 -24.19 2.72
C LYS A 194 6.90 -23.37 2.87
N LEU A 195 6.54 -22.60 1.85
CA LEU A 195 5.31 -21.82 1.80
C LEU A 195 4.09 -22.67 1.38
N LEU A 196 4.33 -23.88 0.87
CA LEU A 196 3.30 -24.78 0.36
C LEU A 196 2.83 -25.72 1.46
N LEU A 197 1.94 -25.22 2.32
CA LEU A 197 1.54 -25.91 3.55
C LEU A 197 0.47 -26.99 3.34
N THR A 198 -0.25 -26.95 2.21
CA THR A 198 -1.30 -27.93 1.94
C THR A 198 -0.81 -29.11 1.11
N PRO A 199 -1.34 -30.34 1.33
CA PRO A 199 -1.00 -31.49 0.51
C PRO A 199 -1.26 -31.28 -0.99
N PHE A 200 -2.28 -30.47 -1.32
CA PHE A 200 -2.63 -30.13 -2.70
C PHE A 200 -1.56 -29.23 -3.35
N SER A 201 -1.14 -28.17 -2.67
CA SER A 201 -0.10 -27.26 -3.20
C SER A 201 1.25 -27.95 -3.34
N ARG A 202 1.63 -28.82 -2.40
CA ARG A 202 2.83 -29.65 -2.50
C ARG A 202 2.76 -30.63 -3.68
N GLY A 203 1.64 -31.31 -3.86
CA GLY A 203 1.48 -32.24 -4.99
C GLY A 203 1.54 -31.59 -6.38
N ILE A 204 1.22 -30.30 -6.48
CA ILE A 204 1.43 -29.53 -7.73
C ILE A 204 2.92 -29.15 -7.87
N TRP A 205 3.54 -28.69 -6.80
CA TRP A 205 4.97 -28.34 -6.78
C TRP A 205 5.85 -29.51 -7.19
N ASP A 206 5.64 -30.70 -6.59
CA ASP A 206 6.38 -31.92 -6.89
C ASP A 206 6.27 -32.39 -8.37
N LYS A 207 5.28 -31.86 -9.11
CA LYS A 207 5.13 -32.13 -10.54
C LYS A 207 5.77 -31.06 -11.43
N LEU A 208 6.12 -29.90 -10.86
CA LEU A 208 6.73 -28.77 -11.54
C LEU A 208 8.26 -28.76 -11.38
N VAL A 209 8.76 -29.30 -10.29
CA VAL A 209 10.20 -29.50 -9.98
C VAL A 209 10.66 -30.86 -10.45
#